data_022e8dcd6810c9cfe34421cb5cbde549
#
_entry.id   022e8dcd6810c9cfe34421cb5cbde549
#
_cell.length_a   1.000
_cell.length_b   1.000
_cell.length_c   1.000
_cell.angle_alpha   90.00
_cell.angle_beta   90.00
_cell.angle_gamma   90.00
#
_symmetry.space_group_name_H-M   'P 1'
#
loop_
_entity.id
_entity.type
_entity.pdbx_description
1 polymer ?
#
loop_
_entity_poly.entity_id
_entity_poly.type
_entity_poly.pdbx_seq_one_letter_code
_entity_poly.pdbx_strand_id
1 'polypeptide(L)'
;MTTIHLKPHKEESLLRFHPWVFSGAIRSIQLDANYPYAAPQEGEVVQVVDSKGSILGVGHYQIGSIAVRMLAFGVSELPENFWQDRIAEAYTMRVRLGLVSAENNSYRLIHGEGDFLPGLIVDIYADTAVIQAHSIGMHYHRAEIAEAIVKTVEQVDKVYYKSDDTLPHKAPIKGDRVGYLIGKEKADFNGDFWAKENGLDFRIDWLK
;
A
#
# COMPACT_ATOMS: atom_id res chain seq x y z
N MET A 1 9.43 6.66 18.16
CA MET A 1 8.44 6.82 17.05
C MET A 1 7.65 8.11 17.23
N THR A 2 7.42 8.83 16.14
CA THR A 2 6.57 10.04 16.12
C THR A 2 5.12 9.69 16.49
N THR A 3 4.50 10.49 17.36
CA THR A 3 3.13 10.27 17.84
C THR A 3 2.21 11.44 17.44
N ILE A 4 1.10 11.11 16.81
CA ILE A 4 0.04 12.03 16.41
C ILE A 4 -1.08 11.99 17.45
N HIS A 5 -1.31 13.11 18.14
CA HIS A 5 -2.38 13.25 19.12
C HIS A 5 -3.63 13.83 18.47
N LEU A 6 -4.77 13.18 18.61
CA LEU A 6 -6.04 13.68 18.10
C LEU A 6 -6.68 14.68 19.05
N LYS A 7 -7.55 15.53 18.51
CA LYS A 7 -8.49 16.36 19.28
C LYS A 7 -9.56 15.46 19.93
N PRO A 8 -10.17 15.89 21.04
CA PRO A 8 -11.29 15.15 21.64
C PRO A 8 -12.40 14.86 20.62
N HIS A 9 -12.95 13.67 20.67
CA HIS A 9 -14.04 13.16 19.83
C HIS A 9 -13.69 13.05 18.33
N LYS A 10 -12.38 12.98 17.96
CA LYS A 10 -11.93 12.74 16.59
C LYS A 10 -11.46 11.30 16.36
N GLU A 11 -11.44 10.49 17.41
CA GLU A 11 -11.12 9.05 17.38
C GLU A 11 -12.27 8.18 16.87
N GLU A 12 -13.52 8.67 16.86
CA GLU A 12 -14.71 7.86 16.57
C GLU A 12 -14.69 7.17 15.20
N SER A 13 -14.14 7.81 14.17
CA SER A 13 -14.00 7.21 12.85
C SER A 13 -12.99 6.06 12.85
N LEU A 14 -11.87 6.21 13.58
CA LEU A 14 -10.83 5.19 13.70
C LEU A 14 -11.30 3.98 14.51
N LEU A 15 -12.15 4.20 15.53
CA LEU A 15 -12.78 3.12 16.28
C LEU A 15 -13.76 2.29 15.43
N ARG A 16 -14.19 2.82 14.29
CA ARG A 16 -14.96 2.11 13.26
C ARG A 16 -14.10 1.66 12.08
N PHE A 17 -12.78 1.60 12.26
CA PHE A 17 -11.80 1.18 11.27
C PHE A 17 -11.75 2.04 9.99
N HIS A 18 -12.18 3.31 10.05
CA HIS A 18 -11.98 4.24 8.95
C HIS A 18 -10.49 4.56 8.81
N PRO A 19 -9.87 4.37 7.64
CA PRO A 19 -8.40 4.38 7.53
C PRO A 19 -7.77 5.77 7.42
N TRP A 20 -8.52 6.86 7.50
CA TRP A 20 -7.99 8.20 7.30
C TRP A 20 -8.08 9.08 8.54
N VAL A 21 -6.94 9.69 8.89
CA VAL A 21 -6.87 10.81 9.84
C VAL A 21 -6.74 12.10 9.04
N PHE A 22 -7.74 12.95 9.13
CA PHE A 22 -7.69 14.26 8.50
C PHE A 22 -6.84 15.23 9.32
N SER A 23 -6.12 16.15 8.65
CA SER A 23 -5.27 17.16 9.30
C SER A 23 -6.02 18.00 10.33
N GLY A 24 -7.28 18.32 10.08
CA GLY A 24 -8.15 19.03 11.02
C GLY A 24 -8.45 18.28 12.32
N ALA A 25 -8.27 16.96 12.38
CA ALA A 25 -8.45 16.14 13.58
C ALA A 25 -7.23 16.16 14.51
N ILE A 26 -6.06 16.56 14.02
CA ILE A 26 -4.82 16.56 14.79
C ILE A 26 -4.77 17.73 15.77
N ARG A 27 -4.45 17.45 17.03
CA ARG A 27 -4.20 18.44 18.08
C ARG A 27 -2.74 18.84 18.11
N SER A 28 -1.84 17.86 18.13
CA SER A 28 -0.39 18.04 18.21
C SER A 28 0.36 16.85 17.65
N ILE A 29 1.61 17.08 17.29
CA ILE A 29 2.56 16.06 16.84
C ILE A 29 3.69 16.07 17.86
N GLN A 30 3.97 14.92 18.45
CA GLN A 30 5.09 14.70 19.35
C GLN A 30 6.17 13.89 18.61
N LEU A 31 7.28 14.54 18.35
CA LEU A 31 8.44 13.90 17.73
C LEU A 31 9.18 13.04 18.77
N ASP A 32 9.84 11.99 18.28
CA ASP A 32 10.81 11.25 19.12
C ASP A 32 11.90 12.18 19.64
N ALA A 33 12.43 11.92 20.84
CA ALA A 33 13.43 12.79 21.47
C ALA A 33 14.70 13.01 20.64
N ASN A 34 15.05 12.03 19.80
CA ASN A 34 16.23 12.09 18.93
C ASN A 34 15.88 12.31 17.45
N TYR A 35 14.65 12.77 17.16
CA TYR A 35 14.19 12.96 15.80
C TYR A 35 14.93 14.13 15.12
N PRO A 36 15.60 13.90 13.96
CA PRO A 36 16.52 14.86 13.38
C PRO A 36 15.86 16.04 12.64
N TYR A 37 14.53 16.00 12.45
CA TYR A 37 13.78 16.99 11.68
C TYR A 37 12.78 17.74 12.56
N ALA A 38 12.32 18.90 12.11
CA ALA A 38 11.33 19.72 12.81
C ALA A 38 9.88 19.21 12.68
N ALA A 39 9.64 18.26 11.76
CA ALA A 39 8.32 17.65 11.52
C ALA A 39 8.51 16.23 10.98
N PRO A 40 7.47 15.34 11.08
CA PRO A 40 7.52 14.01 10.49
C PRO A 40 7.77 14.08 8.98
N GLN A 41 8.52 13.13 8.48
CA GLN A 41 8.75 13.03 7.03
C GLN A 41 7.57 12.33 6.36
N GLU A 42 7.24 12.73 5.12
CA GLU A 42 6.21 12.06 4.35
C GLU A 42 6.56 10.60 4.11
N GLY A 43 5.57 9.72 4.28
CA GLY A 43 5.75 8.27 4.18
C GLY A 43 6.25 7.58 5.45
N GLU A 44 6.61 8.35 6.49
CA GLU A 44 7.02 7.80 7.79
C GLU A 44 5.86 7.09 8.48
N VAL A 45 6.13 5.96 9.11
CA VAL A 45 5.17 5.28 9.99
C VAL A 45 5.10 6.03 11.32
N VAL A 46 3.90 6.49 11.65
CA VAL A 46 3.62 7.25 12.89
C VAL A 46 2.56 6.52 13.72
N GLN A 47 2.65 6.68 15.05
CA GLN A 47 1.62 6.23 15.98
C GLN A 47 0.50 7.29 16.07
N VAL A 48 -0.74 6.85 16.16
CA VAL A 48 -1.92 7.71 16.38
C VAL A 48 -2.54 7.38 17.73
N VAL A 49 -2.76 8.40 18.54
CA VAL A 49 -3.39 8.28 19.86
C VAL A 49 -4.58 9.25 20.00
N ASP A 50 -5.51 8.89 20.85
CA ASP A 50 -6.64 9.77 21.19
C ASP A 50 -6.22 10.97 22.06
N SER A 51 -7.17 11.78 22.49
CA SER A 51 -6.93 12.96 23.34
C SER A 51 -6.43 12.62 24.74
N LYS A 52 -6.58 11.36 25.19
CA LYS A 52 -6.17 10.86 26.52
C LYS A 52 -4.86 10.08 26.44
N GLY A 53 -4.34 9.84 25.24
CA GLY A 53 -3.10 9.07 25.00
C GLY A 53 -3.34 7.58 24.76
N SER A 54 -4.59 7.13 24.59
CA SER A 54 -4.87 5.73 24.25
C SER A 54 -4.47 5.47 22.79
N ILE A 55 -3.80 4.34 22.55
CA ILE A 55 -3.31 3.98 21.22
C ILE A 55 -4.49 3.60 20.32
N LEU A 56 -4.57 4.24 19.15
CA LEU A 56 -5.55 3.94 18.11
C LEU A 56 -4.96 3.10 16.97
N GLY A 57 -3.64 3.15 16.79
CA GLY A 57 -2.91 2.37 15.80
C GLY A 57 -1.75 3.11 15.17
N VAL A 58 -1.29 2.60 14.02
CA VAL A 58 -0.18 3.17 13.25
C VAL A 58 -0.54 3.34 11.80
N GLY A 59 0.11 4.29 11.12
CA GLY A 59 -0.14 4.57 9.71
C GLY A 59 0.93 5.46 9.09
N HIS A 60 0.85 5.66 7.78
CA HIS A 60 1.75 6.53 7.04
C HIS A 60 1.36 8.00 7.17
N TYR A 61 2.30 8.83 7.61
CA TYR A 61 2.13 10.29 7.60
C TYR A 61 2.30 10.86 6.20
N GLN A 62 1.49 11.87 5.87
CA GLN A 62 1.59 12.61 4.61
C GLN A 62 1.09 14.04 4.79
N ILE A 63 1.76 15.02 4.18
CA ILE A 63 1.33 16.41 4.18
C ILE A 63 0.10 16.55 3.26
N GLY A 64 -1.00 17.04 3.82
CA GLY A 64 -2.24 17.22 3.07
C GLY A 64 -3.48 17.14 3.94
N SER A 65 -4.65 17.04 3.30
CA SER A 65 -5.94 16.90 4.00
C SER A 65 -6.05 15.56 4.73
N ILE A 66 -5.59 14.46 4.12
CA ILE A 66 -5.45 13.16 4.77
C ILE A 66 -4.02 13.07 5.31
N ALA A 67 -3.87 13.40 6.60
CA ALA A 67 -2.57 13.51 7.24
C ALA A 67 -1.99 12.16 7.69
N VAL A 68 -2.83 11.16 8.00
CA VAL A 68 -2.37 9.79 8.26
C VAL A 68 -3.30 8.81 7.55
N ARG A 69 -2.70 7.83 6.88
CA ARG A 69 -3.38 6.65 6.36
C ARG A 69 -3.06 5.47 7.25
N MET A 70 -4.07 5.03 8.01
CA MET A 70 -3.91 3.94 8.98
C MET A 70 -3.61 2.63 8.27
N LEU A 71 -2.62 1.90 8.77
CA LEU A 71 -2.22 0.56 8.32
C LEU A 71 -2.71 -0.51 9.28
N ALA A 72 -2.56 -0.27 10.59
CA ALA A 72 -2.99 -1.20 11.61
C ALA A 72 -3.64 -0.46 12.78
N PHE A 73 -4.68 -1.07 13.37
CA PHE A 73 -5.47 -0.49 14.44
C PHE A 73 -5.19 -1.21 15.78
N GLY A 74 -5.23 -0.45 16.89
CA GLY A 74 -5.06 -0.98 18.23
C GLY A 74 -3.65 -1.45 18.58
N VAL A 75 -2.66 -1.16 17.75
CA VAL A 75 -1.26 -1.55 17.92
C VAL A 75 -0.34 -0.34 18.00
N SER A 76 0.81 -0.48 18.69
CA SER A 76 1.81 0.59 18.85
C SER A 76 2.85 0.62 17.72
N GLU A 77 2.97 -0.47 16.97
CA GLU A 77 3.92 -0.63 15.87
C GLU A 77 3.37 -1.62 14.82
N LEU A 78 3.91 -1.61 13.61
CA LEU A 78 3.52 -2.59 12.59
C LEU A 78 4.01 -3.98 13.00
N PRO A 79 3.17 -5.03 12.87
CA PRO A 79 3.61 -6.42 13.01
C PRO A 79 4.74 -6.76 12.04
N GLU A 80 5.64 -7.66 12.42
CA GLU A 80 6.79 -8.05 11.61
C GLU A 80 6.40 -8.55 10.20
N ASN A 81 5.32 -9.34 10.10
CA ASN A 81 4.84 -9.89 8.81
C ASN A 81 3.69 -9.08 8.20
N PHE A 82 3.52 -7.81 8.57
CA PHE A 82 2.36 -6.99 8.21
C PHE A 82 2.02 -7.04 6.71
N TRP A 83 3.00 -6.80 5.84
CA TRP A 83 2.76 -6.80 4.38
C TRP A 83 2.33 -8.15 3.87
N GLN A 84 3.00 -9.22 4.31
CA GLN A 84 2.68 -10.59 3.89
C GLN A 84 1.28 -11.01 4.35
N ASP A 85 0.93 -10.72 5.60
CA ASP A 85 -0.38 -11.07 6.16
C ASP A 85 -1.51 -10.34 5.43
N ARG A 86 -1.37 -9.04 5.15
CA ARG A 86 -2.38 -8.26 4.41
C ARG A 86 -2.56 -8.74 2.98
N ILE A 87 -1.47 -9.07 2.30
CA ILE A 87 -1.53 -9.60 0.94
C ILE A 87 -2.15 -10.99 0.94
N ALA A 88 -1.83 -11.84 1.92
CA ALA A 88 -2.42 -13.16 2.06
C ALA A 88 -3.94 -13.12 2.33
N GLU A 89 -4.40 -12.20 3.18
CA GLU A 89 -5.83 -11.95 3.41
C GLU A 89 -6.56 -11.56 2.11
N ALA A 90 -6.00 -10.60 1.39
CA ALA A 90 -6.56 -10.13 0.13
C ALA A 90 -6.57 -11.24 -0.94
N TYR A 91 -5.48 -11.97 -1.10
CA TYR A 91 -5.39 -13.10 -2.04
C TYR A 91 -6.39 -14.20 -1.70
N THR A 92 -6.48 -14.58 -0.41
CA THR A 92 -7.47 -15.56 0.05
C THR A 92 -8.90 -15.15 -0.29
N MET A 93 -9.23 -13.86 -0.17
CA MET A 93 -10.54 -13.34 -0.58
C MET A 93 -10.77 -13.54 -2.08
N ARG A 94 -9.79 -13.21 -2.95
CA ARG A 94 -9.91 -13.38 -4.42
C ARG A 94 -10.09 -14.84 -4.81
N VAL A 95 -9.35 -15.75 -4.15
CA VAL A 95 -9.51 -17.20 -4.35
C VAL A 95 -10.93 -17.67 -3.97
N ARG A 96 -11.42 -17.25 -2.80
CA ARG A 96 -12.79 -17.61 -2.34
C ARG A 96 -13.91 -17.06 -3.23
N LEU A 97 -13.68 -15.92 -3.86
CA LEU A 97 -14.60 -15.32 -4.83
C LEU A 97 -14.51 -15.95 -6.23
N GLY A 98 -13.61 -16.92 -6.44
CA GLY A 98 -13.41 -17.57 -7.73
C GLY A 98 -12.70 -16.72 -8.78
N LEU A 99 -12.05 -15.63 -8.37
CA LEU A 99 -11.31 -14.73 -9.27
C LEU A 99 -9.95 -15.28 -9.68
N VAL A 100 -9.49 -16.37 -9.06
CA VAL A 100 -8.21 -17.01 -9.36
C VAL A 100 -8.49 -18.40 -9.89
N SER A 101 -8.31 -18.61 -11.20
CA SER A 101 -8.59 -19.89 -11.85
C SER A 101 -7.83 -20.03 -13.17
N ALA A 102 -7.91 -21.19 -13.83
CA ALA A 102 -7.35 -21.40 -15.16
C ALA A 102 -7.99 -20.49 -16.24
N GLU A 103 -9.25 -20.07 -16.04
CA GLU A 103 -10.00 -19.20 -16.92
C GLU A 103 -9.91 -17.72 -16.54
N ASN A 104 -9.21 -17.40 -15.41
CA ASN A 104 -9.09 -16.05 -14.91
C ASN A 104 -7.76 -15.87 -14.16
N ASN A 105 -6.77 -15.29 -14.82
CA ASN A 105 -5.46 -14.95 -14.28
C ASN A 105 -5.15 -13.44 -14.36
N SER A 106 -6.20 -12.64 -14.60
CA SER A 106 -6.15 -11.17 -14.60
C SER A 106 -7.19 -10.67 -13.59
N TYR A 107 -6.71 -10.04 -12.50
CA TYR A 107 -7.59 -9.54 -11.44
C TYR A 107 -6.88 -8.50 -10.56
N ARG A 108 -7.68 -7.67 -9.90
CA ARG A 108 -7.17 -6.75 -8.87
C ARG A 108 -6.94 -7.49 -7.55
N LEU A 109 -5.67 -7.62 -7.16
CA LEU A 109 -5.27 -8.23 -5.90
C LEU A 109 -5.50 -7.28 -4.72
N ILE A 110 -5.10 -6.01 -4.83
CA ILE A 110 -5.25 -5.00 -3.79
C ILE A 110 -6.01 -3.80 -4.34
N HIS A 111 -7.04 -3.37 -3.61
CA HIS A 111 -7.85 -2.19 -3.90
C HIS A 111 -7.86 -1.20 -2.71
N GLY A 112 -6.69 -0.69 -2.37
CA GLY A 112 -6.55 0.40 -1.40
C GLY A 112 -7.19 0.14 -0.06
N GLU A 113 -8.07 1.03 0.33
CA GLU A 113 -8.80 1.02 1.59
C GLU A 113 -9.68 -0.23 1.77
N GLY A 114 -10.18 -0.79 0.66
CA GLY A 114 -11.00 -2.01 0.68
C GLY A 114 -10.25 -3.26 1.16
N ASP A 115 -8.93 -3.26 1.01
CA ASP A 115 -8.04 -4.34 1.47
C ASP A 115 -7.15 -3.89 2.64
N PHE A 116 -7.51 -2.81 3.34
CA PHE A 116 -6.77 -2.23 4.46
C PHE A 116 -5.31 -1.83 4.13
N LEU A 117 -5.05 -1.52 2.86
CA LEU A 117 -3.77 -0.99 2.37
C LEU A 117 -3.99 0.36 1.65
N PRO A 118 -4.40 1.42 2.38
CA PRO A 118 -4.84 2.68 1.80
C PRO A 118 -3.75 3.34 0.96
N GLY A 119 -4.10 3.61 -0.31
CA GLY A 119 -3.19 4.19 -1.28
C GLY A 119 -2.30 3.18 -2.00
N LEU A 120 -2.65 1.88 -1.99
CA LEU A 120 -2.01 0.83 -2.77
C LEU A 120 -2.99 0.18 -3.74
N ILE A 121 -2.62 0.06 -5.00
CA ILE A 121 -3.30 -0.75 -6.00
C ILE A 121 -2.33 -1.82 -6.49
N VAL A 122 -2.79 -3.05 -6.60
CA VAL A 122 -2.02 -4.15 -7.21
C VAL A 122 -2.94 -4.92 -8.14
N ASP A 123 -2.58 -4.97 -9.40
CA ASP A 123 -3.24 -5.77 -10.42
C ASP A 123 -2.35 -6.95 -10.83
N ILE A 124 -2.94 -8.13 -10.95
CA ILE A 124 -2.27 -9.34 -11.42
C ILE A 124 -2.60 -9.54 -12.89
N TYR A 125 -1.58 -9.83 -13.68
CA TYR A 125 -1.67 -10.20 -15.10
C TYR A 125 -0.80 -11.43 -15.34
N ALA A 126 -1.41 -12.60 -15.37
CA ALA A 126 -0.75 -13.89 -15.48
C ALA A 126 0.33 -14.08 -14.39
N ASP A 127 1.60 -14.03 -14.75
CA ASP A 127 2.76 -14.20 -13.85
C ASP A 127 3.32 -12.88 -13.31
N THR A 128 2.72 -11.75 -13.66
CA THR A 128 3.23 -10.41 -13.31
C THR A 128 2.23 -9.64 -12.44
N ALA A 129 2.72 -9.09 -11.32
CA ALA A 129 1.99 -8.10 -10.54
C ALA A 129 2.41 -6.69 -10.93
N VAL A 130 1.44 -5.80 -11.15
CA VAL A 130 1.67 -4.37 -11.40
C VAL A 130 1.24 -3.58 -10.17
N ILE A 131 2.19 -2.89 -9.54
CA ILE A 131 1.97 -2.07 -8.35
C ILE A 131 1.83 -0.60 -8.73
N GLN A 132 0.79 0.05 -8.20
CA GLN A 132 0.61 1.50 -8.23
C GLN A 132 0.49 2.04 -6.81
N ALA A 133 1.40 2.93 -6.42
CA ALA A 133 1.33 3.67 -5.16
C ALA A 133 0.66 5.03 -5.40
N HIS A 134 -0.34 5.34 -4.58
CA HIS A 134 -1.06 6.62 -4.54
C HIS A 134 -0.70 7.44 -3.30
N SER A 135 0.27 6.97 -2.50
CA SER A 135 0.78 7.65 -1.33
C SER A 135 2.29 7.47 -1.20
N ILE A 136 2.95 8.43 -0.55
CA ILE A 136 4.41 8.41 -0.34
C ILE A 136 4.83 7.19 0.50
N GLY A 137 4.03 6.83 1.52
CA GLY A 137 4.34 5.67 2.36
C GLY A 137 4.33 4.36 1.57
N MET A 138 3.33 4.15 0.70
CA MET A 138 3.30 2.96 -0.17
C MET A 138 4.45 2.95 -1.18
N HIS A 139 4.86 4.12 -1.67
CA HIS A 139 6.04 4.22 -2.54
C HIS A 139 7.33 3.77 -1.83
N TYR A 140 7.52 4.17 -0.57
CA TYR A 140 8.74 3.81 0.15
C TYR A 140 8.78 2.33 0.56
N HIS A 141 7.63 1.70 0.79
CA HIS A 141 7.51 0.27 1.11
C HIS A 141 7.31 -0.65 -0.11
N ARG A 142 7.48 -0.14 -1.34
CA ARG A 142 7.22 -0.90 -2.57
C ARG A 142 8.06 -2.18 -2.71
N ALA A 143 9.29 -2.19 -2.17
CA ALA A 143 10.15 -3.36 -2.22
C ALA A 143 9.64 -4.48 -1.29
N GLU A 144 9.31 -4.16 -0.05
CA GLU A 144 8.74 -5.09 0.93
C GLU A 144 7.38 -5.63 0.46
N ILE A 145 6.56 -4.76 -0.16
CA ILE A 145 5.28 -5.15 -0.77
C ILE A 145 5.52 -6.13 -1.92
N ALA A 146 6.49 -5.86 -2.81
CA ALA A 146 6.82 -6.72 -3.92
C ALA A 146 7.29 -8.12 -3.45
N GLU A 147 8.16 -8.16 -2.45
CA GLU A 147 8.60 -9.42 -1.84
C GLU A 147 7.45 -10.20 -1.22
N ALA A 148 6.54 -9.52 -0.53
CA ALA A 148 5.38 -10.14 0.07
C ALA A 148 4.42 -10.72 -0.99
N ILE A 149 4.26 -10.05 -2.14
CA ILE A 149 3.44 -10.55 -3.26
C ILE A 149 4.00 -11.86 -3.80
N VAL A 150 5.28 -11.92 -4.17
CA VAL A 150 5.86 -13.15 -4.75
C VAL A 150 5.96 -14.30 -3.74
N LYS A 151 6.02 -14.01 -2.44
CA LYS A 151 5.96 -15.04 -1.39
C LYS A 151 4.56 -15.61 -1.18
N THR A 152 3.53 -14.85 -1.54
CA THR A 152 2.13 -15.19 -1.21
C THR A 152 1.34 -15.65 -2.41
N VAL A 153 1.56 -15.08 -3.59
CA VAL A 153 0.81 -15.34 -4.82
C VAL A 153 1.64 -16.24 -5.72
N GLU A 154 1.38 -17.56 -5.62
CA GLU A 154 2.21 -18.63 -6.19
C GLU A 154 2.51 -18.46 -7.69
N GLN A 155 1.55 -17.95 -8.49
CA GLN A 155 1.72 -17.76 -9.92
C GLN A 155 2.56 -16.54 -10.30
N VAL A 156 2.87 -15.63 -9.34
CA VAL A 156 3.59 -14.37 -9.61
C VAL A 156 5.09 -14.54 -9.36
N ASP A 157 5.88 -14.32 -10.38
CA ASP A 157 7.35 -14.29 -10.30
C ASP A 157 7.97 -12.95 -10.73
N LYS A 158 7.16 -12.01 -11.24
CA LYS A 158 7.57 -10.68 -11.65
C LYS A 158 6.71 -9.61 -10.99
N VAL A 159 7.35 -8.52 -10.58
CA VAL A 159 6.64 -7.35 -10.04
C VAL A 159 7.13 -6.10 -10.75
N TYR A 160 6.19 -5.43 -11.43
CA TYR A 160 6.41 -4.15 -12.11
C TYR A 160 5.80 -3.01 -11.32
N TYR A 161 6.57 -1.95 -11.12
CA TYR A 161 6.12 -0.74 -10.43
C TYR A 161 5.81 0.35 -11.44
N LYS A 162 4.61 0.95 -11.36
CA LYS A 162 4.16 1.99 -12.27
C LYS A 162 3.42 3.09 -11.52
N SER A 163 4.14 4.09 -11.03
CA SER A 163 3.59 5.15 -10.19
C SER A 163 4.06 6.55 -10.56
N ASP A 164 4.48 6.76 -11.79
CA ASP A 164 4.89 8.05 -12.32
C ASP A 164 3.74 9.07 -12.31
N ASP A 165 2.51 8.64 -12.63
CA ASP A 165 1.32 9.49 -12.70
C ASP A 165 0.41 9.41 -11.45
N THR A 166 0.68 8.48 -10.52
CA THR A 166 -0.22 8.23 -9.37
C THR A 166 0.26 8.82 -8.07
N LEU A 167 1.56 9.13 -7.96
CA LEU A 167 2.13 9.72 -6.76
C LEU A 167 1.80 11.21 -6.64
N PRO A 168 1.65 11.73 -5.40
CA PRO A 168 1.45 13.17 -5.18
C PRO A 168 2.61 13.99 -5.73
N HIS A 169 2.32 14.96 -6.61
CA HIS A 169 3.34 15.75 -7.33
C HIS A 169 4.13 16.76 -6.47
N LYS A 170 3.74 16.99 -5.22
CA LYS A 170 4.23 18.11 -4.41
C LYS A 170 5.50 17.83 -3.60
N ALA A 171 5.92 16.57 -3.46
CA ALA A 171 7.08 16.20 -2.67
C ALA A 171 8.25 15.75 -3.55
N PRO A 172 9.51 16.06 -3.19
CA PRO A 172 10.68 15.43 -3.78
C PRO A 172 10.73 13.97 -3.34
N ILE A 173 10.23 13.06 -4.19
CA ILE A 173 10.14 11.63 -3.91
C ILE A 173 11.45 10.98 -4.32
N LYS A 174 12.07 10.23 -3.42
CA LYS A 174 13.30 9.47 -3.68
C LYS A 174 12.98 8.10 -4.29
N GLY A 175 13.80 7.66 -5.23
CA GLY A 175 13.72 6.36 -5.91
C GLY A 175 12.88 6.38 -7.18
N ASP A 176 13.02 5.30 -7.95
CA ASP A 176 12.37 5.15 -9.24
C ASP A 176 10.87 4.98 -9.10
N ARG A 177 10.13 5.58 -10.04
CA ARG A 177 8.66 5.55 -10.08
C ARG A 177 8.11 4.53 -11.05
N VAL A 178 8.97 3.94 -11.88
CA VAL A 178 8.64 2.96 -12.92
C VAL A 178 9.76 1.94 -13.04
N GLY A 179 9.42 0.67 -13.23
CA GLY A 179 10.39 -0.39 -13.51
C GLY A 179 10.10 -1.69 -12.76
N TYR A 180 10.83 -2.74 -13.11
CA TYR A 180 10.75 -4.00 -12.40
C TYR A 180 11.39 -3.91 -11.01
N LEU A 181 10.64 -4.28 -9.98
CA LEU A 181 11.14 -4.47 -8.62
C LEU A 181 11.68 -5.88 -8.41
N ILE A 182 11.00 -6.88 -9.01
CA ILE A 182 11.39 -8.30 -8.97
C ILE A 182 11.24 -8.87 -10.37
N GLY A 183 12.17 -9.73 -10.76
CA GLY A 183 12.18 -10.37 -12.07
C GLY A 183 12.48 -9.38 -13.21
N LYS A 184 12.33 -9.85 -14.41
CA LYS A 184 12.43 -9.07 -15.67
C LYS A 184 11.88 -9.91 -16.81
N GLU A 185 11.56 -9.27 -17.92
CA GLU A 185 11.22 -10.01 -19.13
C GLU A 185 12.41 -10.77 -19.69
N LYS A 186 12.13 -11.85 -20.41
CA LYS A 186 13.14 -12.64 -21.14
C LYS A 186 13.78 -11.78 -22.23
N ALA A 187 15.03 -12.09 -22.57
CA ALA A 187 15.79 -11.31 -23.56
C ALA A 187 15.16 -11.34 -24.97
N ASP A 188 14.38 -12.38 -25.28
CA ASP A 188 13.66 -12.59 -26.54
C ASP A 188 12.18 -12.19 -26.47
N PHE A 189 11.77 -11.48 -25.41
CA PHE A 189 10.41 -11.02 -25.24
C PHE A 189 10.00 -10.05 -26.35
N ASN A 190 8.89 -10.35 -27.03
CA ASN A 190 8.43 -9.62 -28.20
C ASN A 190 7.52 -8.41 -27.90
N GLY A 191 7.30 -8.09 -26.60
CA GLY A 191 6.42 -7.01 -26.16
C GLY A 191 4.95 -7.40 -26.06
N ASP A 192 4.61 -8.68 -26.19
CA ASP A 192 3.25 -9.17 -26.10
C ASP A 192 2.97 -9.79 -24.73
N PHE A 193 2.22 -9.07 -23.89
CA PHE A 193 1.70 -9.58 -22.62
C PHE A 193 0.27 -10.08 -22.81
N TRP A 194 0.01 -11.31 -22.38
CA TRP A 194 -1.30 -11.92 -22.47
C TRP A 194 -1.78 -12.32 -21.09
N ALA A 195 -3.04 -12.02 -20.80
CA ALA A 195 -3.74 -12.48 -19.63
C ALA A 195 -5.15 -12.90 -19.97
N LYS A 196 -5.77 -13.68 -19.09
CA LYS A 196 -7.10 -14.23 -19.29
C LYS A 196 -8.06 -13.70 -18.24
N GLU A 197 -9.23 -13.27 -18.69
CA GLU A 197 -10.33 -12.87 -17.81
C GLU A 197 -11.62 -13.50 -18.33
N ASN A 198 -12.29 -14.28 -17.46
CA ASN A 198 -13.54 -14.98 -17.79
C ASN A 198 -13.45 -15.84 -19.09
N GLY A 199 -12.33 -16.53 -19.28
CA GLY A 199 -12.08 -17.37 -20.46
C GLY A 199 -11.65 -16.63 -21.72
N LEU A 200 -11.60 -15.31 -21.72
CA LEU A 200 -11.16 -14.49 -22.84
C LEU A 200 -9.71 -14.06 -22.69
N ASP A 201 -8.93 -14.18 -23.78
CA ASP A 201 -7.54 -13.72 -23.79
C ASP A 201 -7.46 -12.24 -24.13
N PHE A 202 -6.71 -11.49 -23.33
CA PHE A 202 -6.45 -10.07 -23.49
C PHE A 202 -4.96 -9.80 -23.70
N ARG A 203 -4.66 -8.95 -24.68
CA ARG A 203 -3.34 -8.37 -24.81
C ARG A 203 -3.26 -7.12 -23.95
N ILE A 204 -2.26 -7.08 -23.08
CA ILE A 204 -2.06 -6.02 -22.11
C ILE A 204 -0.70 -5.36 -22.36
N ASP A 205 -0.58 -4.07 -22.07
CA ASP A 205 0.69 -3.35 -22.13
C ASP A 205 0.77 -2.41 -20.93
N TRP A 206 1.45 -2.87 -19.88
CA TRP A 206 1.70 -2.04 -18.68
C TRP A 206 2.98 -1.20 -18.81
N LEU A 207 3.75 -1.35 -19.88
CA LEU A 207 4.97 -0.58 -20.12
C LEU A 207 4.68 0.79 -20.75
N LYS A 208 3.50 0.96 -21.36
CA LYS A 208 2.97 2.22 -21.89
C LYS A 208 2.01 2.83 -20.88
#